data_c1b575a7b8e09ef7c543d7adb95a5e26
#
_entry.id   c1b575a7b8e09ef7c543d7adb95a5e26
#
_cell.length_a   1.000
_cell.length_b   1.000
_cell.length_c   1.000
_cell.angle_alpha   90.00
_cell.angle_beta   90.00
_cell.angle_gamma   90.00
#
_symmetry.space_group_name_H-M   'P 1'
#
loop_
_entity.id
_entity.type
_entity.pdbx_description
1 polymer ?
#
loop_
_entity_poly.entity_id
_entity_poly.type
_entity_poly.pdbx_seq_one_letter_code
_entity_poly.pdbx_strand_id
1 'polypeptide(L)'
;MIDIHTLYGKTPYGQNYLFESVLQGMERFDVDYALISSLKAAYYSGPESEAEVLAVCRKHPRLLPVAGIDLRNNFSPEETVFRLKSAGFVAARFFTEINHISLDTPLFRELAAAAEVLQLPLLADAPAGMVSAALRPMGPLTVPIILLSQNAYDNYDVLGAMRERKNLYLEIRGFNSPDILEYLTAHTGSGRLLFGSRAPMDYLLPTRNIVEYSHLLQEDKERILDKNARQIFLNEKGGCTNAAD
;
A
#
# COMPACT_ATOMS: atom_id res chain seq x y z
N MET A 1 -4.29 13.05 7.76
CA MET A 1 -4.05 11.59 7.72
C MET A 1 -4.12 11.09 6.29
N ILE A 2 -3.31 10.07 5.92
CA ILE A 2 -3.37 9.45 4.59
C ILE A 2 -3.73 7.97 4.72
N ASP A 3 -4.76 7.54 3.99
CA ASP A 3 -5.17 6.14 3.90
C ASP A 3 -4.56 5.51 2.64
N ILE A 4 -3.62 4.59 2.81
CA ILE A 4 -2.92 3.98 1.66
C ILE A 4 -3.68 2.81 1.02
N HIS A 5 -4.82 2.43 1.56
CA HIS A 5 -5.53 1.23 1.13
C HIS A 5 -7.05 1.46 1.08
N THR A 6 -7.52 1.99 -0.03
CA THR A 6 -8.96 2.06 -0.32
C THR A 6 -9.29 1.41 -1.66
N LEU A 7 -10.52 0.95 -1.78
CA LEU A 7 -11.00 0.19 -2.92
C LEU A 7 -12.39 0.67 -3.37
N TYR A 8 -12.68 0.53 -4.65
CA TYR A 8 -14.04 0.73 -5.16
C TYR A 8 -14.33 -0.22 -6.32
N GLY A 9 -15.60 -0.37 -6.64
CA GLY A 9 -16.06 -1.18 -7.78
C GLY A 9 -16.88 -2.39 -7.38
N LYS A 10 -17.23 -3.18 -8.36
CA LYS A 10 -18.05 -4.40 -8.19
C LYS A 10 -17.16 -5.63 -8.02
N THR A 11 -17.56 -6.51 -7.13
CA THR A 11 -17.00 -7.86 -7.06
C THR A 11 -17.80 -8.80 -7.96
N PRO A 12 -17.22 -9.93 -8.39
CA PRO A 12 -17.97 -10.97 -9.13
C PRO A 12 -19.16 -11.55 -8.35
N TYR A 13 -19.15 -11.37 -7.02
CA TYR A 13 -20.20 -11.88 -6.12
C TYR A 13 -21.35 -10.89 -5.88
N GLY A 14 -21.40 -9.79 -6.65
CA GLY A 14 -22.50 -8.82 -6.65
C GLY A 14 -22.39 -7.67 -5.66
N GLN A 15 -21.38 -7.65 -4.78
CA GLN A 15 -21.14 -6.48 -3.94
C GLN A 15 -20.65 -5.32 -4.81
N ASN A 16 -21.12 -4.12 -4.50
CA ASN A 16 -20.73 -2.89 -5.17
C ASN A 16 -20.27 -1.86 -4.15
N TYR A 17 -18.99 -1.53 -4.19
CA TYR A 17 -18.36 -0.56 -3.32
C TYR A 17 -18.18 0.75 -4.09
N LEU A 18 -18.94 1.78 -3.70
CA LEU A 18 -18.92 3.06 -4.40
C LEU A 18 -17.72 3.90 -3.94
N PHE A 19 -17.06 4.59 -4.86
CA PHE A 19 -15.96 5.51 -4.49
C PHE A 19 -16.46 6.70 -3.67
N GLU A 20 -17.73 7.08 -3.81
CA GLU A 20 -18.39 8.09 -2.98
C GLU A 20 -18.37 7.70 -1.49
N SER A 21 -18.43 6.41 -1.18
CA SER A 21 -18.31 5.93 0.20
C SER A 21 -16.90 6.16 0.76
N VAL A 22 -15.86 6.09 -0.09
CA VAL A 22 -14.50 6.47 0.29
C VAL A 22 -14.43 7.96 0.61
N LEU A 23 -14.98 8.82 -0.25
CA LEU A 23 -15.02 10.27 -0.03
C LEU A 23 -15.77 10.63 1.26
N GLN A 24 -16.92 10.01 1.50
CA GLN A 24 -17.68 10.20 2.74
C GLN A 24 -16.88 9.78 3.99
N GLY A 25 -16.16 8.67 3.89
CA GLY A 25 -15.23 8.21 4.93
C GLY A 25 -14.10 9.21 5.18
N MET A 26 -13.52 9.74 4.12
CA MET A 26 -12.47 10.76 4.21
C MET A 26 -12.94 12.02 4.94
N GLU A 27 -14.12 12.52 4.59
CA GLU A 27 -14.71 13.70 5.28
C GLU A 27 -15.04 13.40 6.75
N ARG A 28 -15.63 12.24 7.03
CA ARG A 28 -16.05 11.86 8.37
C ARG A 28 -14.89 11.66 9.34
N PHE A 29 -13.74 11.23 8.84
CA PHE A 29 -12.58 10.80 9.65
C PHE A 29 -11.33 11.65 9.43
N ASP A 30 -11.46 12.83 8.81
CA ASP A 30 -10.36 13.77 8.53
C ASP A 30 -9.19 13.12 7.79
N VAL A 31 -9.49 12.34 6.76
CA VAL A 31 -8.48 11.78 5.85
C VAL A 31 -8.19 12.79 4.75
N ASP A 32 -6.95 13.27 4.65
CA ASP A 32 -6.54 14.27 3.66
C ASP A 32 -6.45 13.68 2.26
N TYR A 33 -5.80 12.52 2.14
CA TYR A 33 -5.61 11.79 0.89
C TYR A 33 -5.91 10.31 1.09
N ALA A 34 -6.41 9.67 0.03
CA ALA A 34 -6.58 8.23 0.00
C ALA A 34 -6.02 7.64 -1.31
N LEU A 35 -5.21 6.60 -1.21
CA LEU A 35 -4.82 5.80 -2.36
C LEU A 35 -5.98 4.90 -2.74
N ILE A 36 -6.42 4.98 -4.01
CA ILE A 36 -7.62 4.27 -4.47
C ILE A 36 -7.30 3.31 -5.62
N SER A 37 -7.75 2.06 -5.48
CA SER A 37 -7.67 1.02 -6.51
C SER A 37 -9.05 0.55 -6.92
N SER A 38 -9.20 0.19 -8.20
CA SER A 38 -10.42 -0.46 -8.68
C SER A 38 -10.40 -1.95 -8.38
N LEU A 39 -11.49 -2.49 -7.80
CA LEU A 39 -11.70 -3.93 -7.68
C LEU A 39 -11.81 -4.62 -9.05
N LYS A 40 -12.24 -3.90 -10.09
CA LYS A 40 -12.20 -4.41 -11.46
C LYS A 40 -10.79 -4.83 -11.85
N ALA A 41 -9.77 -4.04 -11.45
CA ALA A 41 -8.38 -4.35 -11.75
C ALA A 41 -7.87 -5.64 -11.08
N ALA A 42 -8.49 -6.08 -9.99
CA ALA A 42 -8.18 -7.35 -9.36
C ALA A 42 -8.60 -8.56 -10.21
N TYR A 43 -9.59 -8.41 -11.06
CA TYR A 43 -10.14 -9.47 -11.92
C TYR A 43 -9.81 -9.27 -13.39
N TYR A 44 -9.78 -8.01 -13.83
CA TYR A 44 -9.56 -7.58 -15.22
C TYR A 44 -8.63 -6.37 -15.22
N SER A 45 -7.34 -6.60 -14.96
CA SER A 45 -6.34 -5.53 -15.04
C SER A 45 -6.09 -5.12 -16.48
N GLY A 46 -5.87 -3.85 -16.74
CA GLY A 46 -5.54 -3.34 -18.06
C GLY A 46 -6.04 -1.91 -18.30
N PRO A 47 -5.89 -1.40 -19.54
CA PRO A 47 -6.13 0.01 -19.87
C PRO A 47 -7.53 0.52 -19.49
N GLU A 48 -8.55 -0.32 -19.55
CA GLU A 48 -9.92 0.09 -19.20
C GLU A 48 -10.07 0.36 -17.70
N SER A 49 -9.58 -0.55 -16.84
CA SER A 49 -9.61 -0.36 -15.39
C SER A 49 -8.73 0.82 -14.94
N GLU A 50 -7.63 1.04 -15.63
CA GLU A 50 -6.73 2.18 -15.41
C GLU A 50 -7.41 3.51 -15.75
N ALA A 51 -8.07 3.59 -16.92
CA ALA A 51 -8.79 4.78 -17.34
C ALA A 51 -9.93 5.15 -16.37
N GLU A 52 -10.64 4.16 -15.83
CA GLU A 52 -11.69 4.36 -14.80
C GLU A 52 -11.12 4.99 -13.53
N VAL A 53 -10.01 4.46 -12.99
CA VAL A 53 -9.35 5.01 -11.78
C VAL A 53 -8.90 6.45 -12.02
N LEU A 54 -8.23 6.70 -13.15
CA LEU A 54 -7.77 8.05 -13.49
C LEU A 54 -8.92 9.03 -13.65
N ALA A 55 -10.05 8.60 -14.23
CA ALA A 55 -11.23 9.44 -14.40
C ALA A 55 -11.85 9.86 -13.04
N VAL A 56 -11.85 8.95 -12.05
CA VAL A 56 -12.28 9.25 -10.68
C VAL A 56 -11.32 10.24 -10.02
N CYS A 57 -10.02 9.97 -10.07
CA CYS A 57 -9.01 10.80 -9.41
C CYS A 57 -8.90 12.22 -10.01
N ARG A 58 -9.10 12.37 -11.32
CA ARG A 58 -9.14 13.72 -11.96
C ARG A 58 -10.26 14.61 -11.41
N LYS A 59 -11.40 14.02 -11.01
CA LYS A 59 -12.52 14.75 -10.41
C LYS A 59 -12.34 14.99 -8.91
N HIS A 60 -11.54 14.16 -8.27
CA HIS A 60 -11.33 14.17 -6.83
C HIS A 60 -9.83 14.15 -6.49
N PRO A 61 -9.14 15.31 -6.50
CA PRO A 61 -7.67 15.39 -6.37
C PRO A 61 -7.10 14.85 -5.05
N ARG A 62 -7.94 14.61 -4.04
CA ARG A 62 -7.56 13.94 -2.79
C ARG A 62 -7.49 12.41 -2.92
N LEU A 63 -7.99 11.86 -4.04
CA LEU A 63 -7.85 10.44 -4.37
C LEU A 63 -6.60 10.26 -5.25
N LEU A 64 -5.67 9.43 -4.79
CA LEU A 64 -4.41 9.14 -5.46
C LEU A 64 -4.53 7.82 -6.23
N PRO A 65 -4.28 7.79 -7.55
CA PRO A 65 -4.54 6.62 -8.37
C PRO A 65 -3.51 5.51 -8.16
N VAL A 66 -3.99 4.28 -7.90
CA VAL A 66 -3.18 3.07 -7.84
C VAL A 66 -3.64 2.11 -8.92
N ALA A 67 -2.72 1.70 -9.79
CA ALA A 67 -3.01 0.74 -10.87
C ALA A 67 -2.98 -0.69 -10.34
N GLY A 68 -3.96 -1.50 -10.70
CA GLY A 68 -3.87 -2.95 -10.48
C GLY A 68 -3.09 -3.63 -11.61
N ILE A 69 -2.19 -4.52 -11.26
CA ILE A 69 -1.43 -5.35 -12.19
C ILE A 69 -1.77 -6.82 -11.97
N ASP A 70 -2.11 -7.50 -13.04
CA ASP A 70 -2.22 -8.95 -13.08
C ASP A 70 -0.97 -9.54 -13.73
N LEU A 71 -0.18 -10.27 -12.93
CA LEU A 71 1.06 -10.89 -13.40
C LEU A 71 0.82 -11.91 -14.53
N ARG A 72 -0.36 -12.51 -14.61
CA ARG A 72 -0.67 -13.52 -15.66
C ARG A 72 -0.75 -12.92 -17.06
N ASN A 73 -1.07 -11.63 -17.15
CA ASN A 73 -1.34 -10.94 -18.42
C ASN A 73 -0.30 -9.86 -18.74
N ASN A 74 0.82 -9.84 -18.02
CA ASN A 74 1.84 -8.80 -18.16
C ASN A 74 3.11 -9.35 -18.78
N PHE A 75 3.20 -9.29 -20.10
CA PHE A 75 4.33 -9.81 -20.88
C PHE A 75 5.40 -8.76 -21.19
N SER A 76 5.18 -7.50 -20.84
CA SER A 76 6.11 -6.38 -21.03
C SER A 76 6.21 -5.54 -19.76
N PRO A 77 6.95 -5.98 -18.73
CA PRO A 77 7.04 -5.31 -17.44
C PRO A 77 7.51 -3.86 -17.53
N GLU A 78 8.55 -3.59 -18.30
CA GLU A 78 9.12 -2.25 -18.45
C GLU A 78 8.13 -1.28 -19.10
N GLU A 79 7.49 -1.70 -20.20
CA GLU A 79 6.46 -0.89 -20.88
C GLU A 79 5.27 -0.61 -19.96
N THR A 80 4.86 -1.62 -19.18
CA THR A 80 3.77 -1.45 -18.23
C THR A 80 4.10 -0.41 -17.18
N VAL A 81 5.25 -0.53 -16.51
CA VAL A 81 5.63 0.44 -15.45
C VAL A 81 5.81 1.83 -16.04
N PHE A 82 6.43 1.96 -17.22
CA PHE A 82 6.58 3.24 -17.91
C PHE A 82 5.22 3.87 -18.23
N ARG A 83 4.29 3.10 -18.77
CA ARG A 83 2.94 3.56 -19.10
C ARG A 83 2.18 4.03 -17.86
N LEU A 84 2.22 3.25 -16.79
CA LEU A 84 1.56 3.60 -15.52
C LEU A 84 2.14 4.88 -14.93
N LYS A 85 3.46 4.99 -14.85
CA LYS A 85 4.13 6.21 -14.34
C LYS A 85 3.80 7.43 -15.18
N SER A 86 3.85 7.30 -16.51
CA SER A 86 3.53 8.39 -17.46
C SER A 86 2.06 8.81 -17.39
N ALA A 87 1.15 7.90 -17.09
CA ALA A 87 -0.27 8.18 -16.90
C ALA A 87 -0.61 8.88 -15.57
N GLY A 88 0.36 8.96 -14.64
CA GLY A 88 0.19 9.65 -13.36
C GLY A 88 -0.24 8.75 -12.20
N PHE A 89 -0.10 7.43 -12.32
CA PHE A 89 -0.28 6.54 -11.18
C PHE A 89 0.83 6.75 -10.14
N VAL A 90 0.44 6.79 -8.86
CA VAL A 90 1.36 6.97 -7.73
C VAL A 90 1.95 5.66 -7.24
N ALA A 91 1.31 4.54 -7.57
CA ALA A 91 1.76 3.19 -7.23
C ALA A 91 1.13 2.14 -8.15
N ALA A 92 1.70 0.93 -8.13
CA ALA A 92 1.13 -0.27 -8.72
C ALA A 92 0.80 -1.30 -7.64
N ARG A 93 -0.33 -2.00 -7.80
CA ARG A 93 -0.83 -3.00 -6.84
C ARG A 93 -0.99 -4.37 -7.46
N PHE A 94 -0.54 -5.39 -6.73
CA PHE A 94 -0.72 -6.81 -7.04
C PHE A 94 -1.77 -7.40 -6.09
N PHE A 95 -2.88 -7.86 -6.63
CA PHE A 95 -3.97 -8.52 -5.90
C PHE A 95 -3.68 -10.02 -5.75
N THR A 96 -2.60 -10.37 -5.08
CA THR A 96 -2.08 -11.74 -5.01
C THR A 96 -3.04 -12.72 -4.34
N GLU A 97 -3.78 -12.28 -3.32
CA GLU A 97 -4.79 -13.10 -2.66
C GLU A 97 -5.96 -13.43 -3.59
N ILE A 98 -6.48 -12.42 -4.29
CA ILE A 98 -7.62 -12.60 -5.23
C ILE A 98 -7.19 -13.41 -6.45
N ASN A 99 -6.00 -13.16 -6.95
CA ASN A 99 -5.48 -13.80 -8.16
C ASN A 99 -4.85 -15.18 -7.90
N HIS A 100 -4.66 -15.54 -6.62
CA HIS A 100 -3.96 -16.76 -6.21
C HIS A 100 -2.57 -16.90 -6.86
N ILE A 101 -1.83 -15.79 -6.92
CA ILE A 101 -0.50 -15.73 -7.57
C ILE A 101 0.56 -15.46 -6.50
N SER A 102 1.65 -16.22 -6.58
CA SER A 102 2.84 -15.95 -5.79
C SER A 102 3.60 -14.74 -6.33
N LEU A 103 4.16 -13.93 -5.46
CA LEU A 103 5.16 -12.91 -5.84
C LEU A 103 6.52 -13.54 -6.19
N ASP A 104 6.77 -14.81 -5.83
CA ASP A 104 8.00 -15.53 -6.20
C ASP A 104 7.93 -16.00 -7.66
N THR A 105 7.91 -15.05 -8.58
CA THR A 105 7.90 -15.29 -10.02
C THR A 105 8.96 -14.43 -10.71
N PRO A 106 9.54 -14.89 -11.83
CA PRO A 106 10.45 -14.07 -12.64
C PRO A 106 9.80 -12.74 -13.04
N LEU A 107 8.53 -12.78 -13.43
CA LEU A 107 7.80 -11.63 -13.90
C LEU A 107 7.61 -10.54 -12.83
N PHE A 108 7.36 -10.93 -11.57
CA PHE A 108 7.33 -9.96 -10.47
C PHE A 108 8.70 -9.31 -10.26
N ARG A 109 9.79 -10.08 -10.38
CA ARG A 109 11.15 -9.53 -10.27
C ARG A 109 11.48 -8.53 -11.37
N GLU A 110 11.06 -8.81 -12.60
CA GLU A 110 11.23 -7.89 -13.74
C GLU A 110 10.40 -6.61 -13.54
N LEU A 111 9.15 -6.73 -13.08
CA LEU A 111 8.31 -5.57 -12.73
C LEU A 111 8.94 -4.73 -11.61
N ALA A 112 9.46 -5.38 -10.58
CA ALA A 112 10.11 -4.67 -9.48
C ALA A 112 11.40 -3.97 -9.92
N ALA A 113 12.18 -4.57 -10.83
CA ALA A 113 13.35 -3.93 -11.42
C ALA A 113 12.96 -2.70 -12.29
N ALA A 114 11.90 -2.81 -13.08
CA ALA A 114 11.38 -1.68 -13.85
C ALA A 114 10.83 -0.56 -12.93
N ALA A 115 10.13 -0.95 -11.86
CA ALA A 115 9.63 -0.02 -10.86
C ALA A 115 10.75 0.71 -10.10
N GLU A 116 11.89 0.04 -9.85
CA GLU A 116 13.10 0.65 -9.30
C GLU A 116 13.60 1.80 -10.17
N VAL A 117 13.72 1.57 -11.48
CA VAL A 117 14.21 2.59 -12.43
C VAL A 117 13.32 3.83 -12.44
N LEU A 118 11.99 3.65 -12.41
CA LEU A 118 11.02 4.74 -12.50
C LEU A 118 10.52 5.23 -11.14
N GLN A 119 11.02 4.65 -10.04
CA GLN A 119 10.61 4.97 -8.70
C GLN A 119 9.07 4.95 -8.55
N LEU A 120 8.44 3.83 -8.97
CA LEU A 120 7.01 3.57 -8.82
C LEU A 120 6.78 2.62 -7.65
N PRO A 121 6.26 3.06 -6.50
CA PRO A 121 5.96 2.20 -5.35
C PRO A 121 5.09 0.99 -5.71
N LEU A 122 5.36 -0.16 -5.08
CA LEU A 122 4.64 -1.40 -5.28
C LEU A 122 3.84 -1.77 -4.03
N LEU A 123 2.56 -2.06 -4.18
CA LEU A 123 1.68 -2.56 -3.14
C LEU A 123 1.33 -4.01 -3.43
N ALA A 124 1.42 -4.88 -2.44
CA ALA A 124 1.09 -6.29 -2.62
C ALA A 124 0.36 -6.86 -1.40
N ASP A 125 -0.73 -7.57 -1.64
CA ASP A 125 -1.31 -8.45 -0.63
C ASP A 125 -0.36 -9.65 -0.52
N ALA A 126 0.35 -9.80 0.59
CA ALA A 126 1.31 -10.89 0.76
C ALA A 126 0.70 -12.02 1.59
N PRO A 127 0.62 -13.25 1.05
CA PRO A 127 0.16 -14.39 1.80
C PRO A 127 1.07 -14.69 2.99
N ALA A 128 0.45 -15.19 4.06
CA ALA A 128 1.11 -15.65 5.26
C ALA A 128 2.31 -16.56 4.97
N GLY A 129 3.45 -16.30 5.62
CA GLY A 129 4.64 -17.16 5.56
C GLY A 129 5.40 -17.17 4.23
N MET A 130 5.05 -16.29 3.27
CA MET A 130 5.67 -16.27 1.94
C MET A 130 6.45 -15.00 1.61
N VAL A 131 6.45 -14.00 2.51
CA VAL A 131 7.05 -12.69 2.24
C VAL A 131 8.57 -12.79 2.03
N SER A 132 9.28 -13.41 2.96
CA SER A 132 10.73 -13.57 2.85
C SER A 132 11.14 -14.38 1.63
N ALA A 133 10.40 -15.44 1.31
CA ALA A 133 10.67 -16.26 0.14
C ALA A 133 10.48 -15.49 -1.18
N ALA A 134 9.40 -14.73 -1.28
CA ALA A 134 9.08 -13.93 -2.46
C ALA A 134 10.11 -12.82 -2.71
N LEU A 135 10.59 -12.17 -1.65
CA LEU A 135 11.50 -11.03 -1.77
C LEU A 135 12.99 -11.44 -1.84
N ARG A 136 13.36 -12.60 -1.32
CA ARG A 136 14.77 -13.03 -1.23
C ARG A 136 15.52 -13.05 -2.58
N PRO A 137 14.94 -13.53 -3.69
CA PRO A 137 15.65 -13.55 -4.98
C PRO A 137 15.85 -12.17 -5.60
N MET A 138 15.22 -11.13 -5.06
CA MET A 138 15.34 -9.77 -5.61
C MET A 138 16.63 -9.13 -5.16
N GLY A 139 17.36 -8.51 -6.07
CA GLY A 139 18.52 -7.67 -5.76
C GLY A 139 18.19 -6.50 -4.83
N PRO A 140 19.19 -5.67 -4.49
CA PRO A 140 18.93 -4.46 -3.71
C PRO A 140 18.02 -3.52 -4.50
N LEU A 141 16.89 -3.15 -3.89
CA LEU A 141 15.93 -2.19 -4.40
C LEU A 141 15.76 -1.06 -3.37
N THR A 142 15.51 0.14 -3.88
CA THR A 142 15.22 1.33 -3.07
C THR A 142 13.75 1.75 -3.16
N VAL A 143 13.07 1.38 -4.26
CA VAL A 143 11.66 1.64 -4.45
C VAL A 143 10.84 1.04 -3.30
N PRO A 144 9.89 1.77 -2.71
CA PRO A 144 9.04 1.26 -1.64
C PRO A 144 8.23 0.05 -2.09
N ILE A 145 8.30 -1.03 -1.31
CA ILE A 145 7.42 -2.20 -1.42
C ILE A 145 6.55 -2.22 -0.17
N ILE A 146 5.25 -2.10 -0.35
CA ILE A 146 4.27 -2.01 0.73
C ILE A 146 3.49 -3.31 0.80
N LEU A 147 3.59 -4.00 1.93
CA LEU A 147 2.80 -5.20 2.22
C LEU A 147 1.44 -4.77 2.79
N LEU A 148 0.38 -5.18 2.11
CA LEU A 148 -0.99 -4.91 2.50
C LEU A 148 -1.61 -6.13 3.22
N SER A 149 -2.61 -5.86 4.05
CA SER A 149 -3.51 -6.90 4.59
C SER A 149 -2.83 -8.02 5.38
N GLN A 150 -1.73 -7.72 6.04
CA GLN A 150 -1.08 -8.69 6.94
C GLN A 150 -1.96 -8.98 8.15
N ASN A 151 -1.80 -10.15 8.73
CA ASN A 151 -2.42 -10.51 9.99
C ASN A 151 -1.37 -10.74 11.08
N ALA A 152 -1.81 -10.72 12.34
CA ALA A 152 -0.90 -10.82 13.49
C ALA A 152 -0.10 -12.14 13.55
N TYR A 153 -0.53 -13.18 12.85
CA TYR A 153 0.12 -14.50 12.88
C TYR A 153 1.37 -14.57 12.01
N ASP A 154 1.56 -13.62 11.08
CA ASP A 154 2.66 -13.63 10.11
C ASP A 154 3.84 -12.73 10.52
N ASN A 155 3.82 -12.21 11.74
CA ASN A 155 4.80 -11.25 12.23
C ASN A 155 6.26 -11.71 12.09
N TYR A 156 6.53 -12.99 12.29
CA TYR A 156 7.90 -13.52 12.25
C TYR A 156 8.53 -13.42 10.84
N ASP A 157 7.76 -13.73 9.79
CA ASP A 157 8.23 -13.67 8.41
C ASP A 157 8.38 -12.23 7.92
N VAL A 158 7.38 -11.40 8.21
CA VAL A 158 7.39 -9.97 7.89
C VAL A 158 8.54 -9.24 8.58
N LEU A 159 8.75 -9.47 9.87
CA LEU A 159 9.85 -8.86 10.61
C LEU A 159 11.22 -9.32 10.09
N GLY A 160 11.36 -10.59 9.75
CA GLY A 160 12.54 -11.13 9.10
C GLY A 160 12.84 -10.38 7.80
N ALA A 161 11.86 -10.27 6.92
CA ALA A 161 11.98 -9.56 5.65
C ALA A 161 12.29 -8.07 5.84
N MET A 162 11.65 -7.40 6.80
CA MET A 162 11.88 -5.98 7.09
C MET A 162 13.28 -5.70 7.68
N ARG A 163 13.90 -6.65 8.36
CA ARG A 163 15.30 -6.53 8.81
C ARG A 163 16.28 -6.56 7.65
N GLU A 164 16.03 -7.44 6.69
CA GLU A 164 16.87 -7.60 5.52
C GLU A 164 16.68 -6.45 4.50
N ARG A 165 15.45 -5.91 4.40
CA ARG A 165 15.07 -4.94 3.38
C ARG A 165 14.58 -3.63 3.98
N LYS A 166 15.33 -2.55 3.74
CA LYS A 166 15.01 -1.21 4.25
C LYS A 166 13.87 -0.52 3.48
N ASN A 167 13.64 -0.93 2.23
CA ASN A 167 12.56 -0.42 1.37
C ASN A 167 11.22 -1.14 1.56
N LEU A 168 11.12 -2.05 2.53
CA LEU A 168 9.90 -2.77 2.85
C LEU A 168 9.09 -2.02 3.91
N TYR A 169 7.83 -1.75 3.59
CA TYR A 169 6.84 -1.08 4.43
C TYR A 169 5.67 -2.02 4.73
N LEU A 170 4.97 -1.75 5.81
CA LEU A 170 3.88 -2.59 6.30
C LEU A 170 2.63 -1.77 6.57
N GLU A 171 1.51 -2.16 5.96
CA GLU A 171 0.20 -1.66 6.34
C GLU A 171 -0.25 -2.33 7.65
N ILE A 172 -0.80 -1.52 8.56
CA ILE A 172 -1.08 -1.97 9.94
C ILE A 172 -2.49 -2.55 10.16
N ARG A 173 -3.33 -2.60 9.14
CA ARG A 173 -4.76 -2.97 9.28
C ARG A 173 -5.02 -4.32 9.94
N GLY A 174 -4.23 -5.31 9.68
CA GLY A 174 -4.43 -6.67 10.21
C GLY A 174 -3.92 -6.92 11.63
N PHE A 175 -3.28 -5.94 12.25
CA PHE A 175 -2.58 -6.11 13.53
C PHE A 175 -3.45 -5.67 14.71
N ASN A 176 -4.31 -6.59 15.18
CA ASN A 176 -5.31 -6.32 16.23
C ASN A 176 -4.91 -6.87 17.61
N SER A 177 -3.69 -7.39 17.78
CA SER A 177 -3.21 -7.88 19.07
C SER A 177 -2.80 -6.70 19.97
N PRO A 178 -2.97 -6.81 21.30
CA PRO A 178 -2.44 -5.83 22.24
C PRO A 178 -0.93 -5.62 22.05
N ASP A 179 -0.47 -4.38 22.21
CA ASP A 179 0.94 -3.97 22.15
C ASP A 179 1.68 -4.31 20.85
N ILE A 180 0.94 -4.69 19.79
CA ILE A 180 1.55 -5.11 18.52
C ILE A 180 2.26 -3.96 17.81
N LEU A 181 1.73 -2.74 17.86
CA LEU A 181 2.36 -1.58 17.23
C LEU A 181 3.64 -1.17 17.96
N GLU A 182 3.66 -1.27 19.29
CA GLU A 182 4.83 -1.06 20.13
C GLU A 182 5.92 -2.08 19.77
N TYR A 183 5.53 -3.35 19.66
CA TYR A 183 6.43 -4.42 19.26
C TYR A 183 7.01 -4.19 17.85
N LEU A 184 6.18 -3.89 16.86
CA LEU A 184 6.62 -3.60 15.50
C LEU A 184 7.54 -2.38 15.47
N THR A 185 7.15 -1.29 16.15
CA THR A 185 7.92 -0.05 16.21
C THR A 185 9.29 -0.28 16.83
N ALA A 186 9.37 -1.05 17.92
CA ALA A 186 10.63 -1.39 18.57
C ALA A 186 11.59 -2.18 17.66
N HIS A 187 11.06 -3.02 16.76
CA HIS A 187 11.86 -3.91 15.92
C HIS A 187 12.16 -3.37 14.54
N THR A 188 11.28 -2.53 13.98
CA THR A 188 11.39 -2.03 12.60
C THR A 188 11.49 -0.52 12.49
N GLY A 189 11.14 0.21 13.56
CA GLY A 189 10.95 1.65 13.56
C GLY A 189 9.56 2.04 13.01
N SER A 190 8.96 3.11 13.55
CA SER A 190 7.66 3.63 13.10
C SER A 190 7.68 4.14 11.65
N GLY A 191 8.86 4.52 11.15
CA GLY A 191 9.03 5.08 9.80
C GLY A 191 8.70 4.13 8.64
N ARG A 192 8.41 2.86 8.93
CA ARG A 192 8.05 1.85 7.92
C ARG A 192 6.67 1.24 8.13
N LEU A 193 5.87 1.81 9.04
CA LEU A 193 4.49 1.42 9.28
C LEU A 193 3.57 2.45 8.62
N LEU A 194 2.50 1.99 7.97
CA LEU A 194 1.59 2.80 7.19
C LEU A 194 0.14 2.51 7.55
N PHE A 195 -0.67 3.56 7.64
CA PHE A 195 -2.10 3.43 7.87
C PHE A 195 -2.83 3.07 6.58
N GLY A 196 -3.64 2.04 6.63
CA GLY A 196 -4.57 1.66 5.56
C GLY A 196 -5.83 1.05 6.15
N SER A 197 -6.99 1.36 5.59
CA SER A 197 -8.28 0.92 6.13
C SER A 197 -8.94 -0.20 5.34
N ARG A 198 -8.64 -0.32 4.06
CA ARG A 198 -9.38 -1.11 3.07
C ARG A 198 -10.84 -0.66 2.91
N ALA A 199 -11.14 0.60 3.27
CA ALA A 199 -12.46 1.17 3.08
C ALA A 199 -12.88 1.17 1.60
N PRO A 200 -14.16 1.01 1.30
CA PRO A 200 -15.29 0.80 2.20
C PRO A 200 -15.59 -0.68 2.49
N MET A 201 -14.68 -1.62 2.13
CA MET A 201 -14.87 -3.04 2.42
C MET A 201 -14.77 -3.34 3.92
N ASP A 202 -13.87 -2.64 4.60
CA ASP A 202 -13.68 -2.70 6.05
C ASP A 202 -13.94 -1.33 6.67
N TYR A 203 -14.10 -1.28 7.98
CA TYR A 203 -14.28 -0.04 8.72
C TYR A 203 -12.92 0.62 9.02
N LEU A 204 -12.80 1.92 8.77
CA LEU A 204 -11.60 2.71 9.03
C LEU A 204 -11.28 2.82 10.53
N LEU A 205 -12.29 3.05 11.37
CA LEU A 205 -12.10 3.34 12.80
C LEU A 205 -11.31 2.28 13.57
N PRO A 206 -11.50 0.97 13.39
CA PRO A 206 -10.72 -0.01 14.14
C PRO A 206 -9.22 0.16 13.94
N THR A 207 -8.76 0.33 12.71
CA THR A 207 -7.33 0.51 12.42
C THR A 207 -6.80 1.85 12.95
N ARG A 208 -7.58 2.93 12.83
CA ARG A 208 -7.22 4.22 13.41
C ARG A 208 -7.09 4.14 14.92
N ASN A 209 -8.07 3.52 15.59
CA ASN A 209 -8.09 3.39 17.04
C ASN A 209 -6.91 2.57 17.57
N ILE A 210 -6.45 1.56 16.85
CA ILE A 210 -5.23 0.80 17.22
C ILE A 210 -4.04 1.75 17.36
N VAL A 211 -3.89 2.72 16.45
CA VAL A 211 -2.80 3.71 16.53
C VAL A 211 -3.07 4.73 17.64
N GLU A 212 -4.27 5.30 17.70
CA GLU A 212 -4.59 6.39 18.63
C GLU A 212 -4.49 5.94 20.10
N TYR A 213 -4.96 4.72 20.41
CA TYR A 213 -4.95 4.17 21.77
C TYR A 213 -3.69 3.36 22.11
N SER A 214 -2.73 3.21 21.17
CA SER A 214 -1.44 2.59 21.47
C SER A 214 -0.62 3.43 22.46
N HIS A 215 0.37 2.80 23.09
CA HIS A 215 1.34 3.46 23.97
C HIS A 215 2.50 4.09 23.22
N LEU A 216 2.43 4.21 21.89
CA LEU A 216 3.44 4.87 21.07
C LEU A 216 3.54 6.37 21.39
N LEU A 217 4.72 6.94 21.17
CA LEU A 217 4.92 8.38 21.22
C LEU A 217 4.06 9.07 20.14
N GLN A 218 3.63 10.30 20.41
CA GLN A 218 2.80 11.07 19.48
C GLN A 218 3.47 11.21 18.10
N GLU A 219 4.79 11.39 18.06
CA GLU A 219 5.53 11.46 16.80
C GLU A 219 5.43 10.16 15.98
N ASP A 220 5.47 9.00 16.62
CA ASP A 220 5.34 7.71 15.96
C ASP A 220 3.93 7.51 15.40
N LYS A 221 2.90 7.91 16.16
CA LYS A 221 1.51 7.89 15.70
C LYS A 221 1.31 8.78 14.45
N GLU A 222 1.86 9.98 14.46
CA GLU A 222 1.81 10.89 13.31
C GLU A 222 2.57 10.33 12.10
N ARG A 223 3.71 9.66 12.32
CA ARG A 223 4.43 8.98 11.25
C ARG A 223 3.57 7.91 10.60
N ILE A 224 2.97 7.04 11.40
CA ILE A 224 2.14 5.93 10.92
C ILE A 224 0.89 6.43 10.19
N LEU A 225 0.20 7.42 10.77
CA LEU A 225 -1.07 7.92 10.22
C LEU A 225 -0.90 8.82 9.01
N ASP A 226 0.27 9.46 8.83
CA ASP A 226 0.39 10.54 7.84
C ASP A 226 1.79 10.66 7.21
N LYS A 227 2.84 10.99 8.00
CA LYS A 227 4.14 11.47 7.49
C LYS A 227 4.83 10.46 6.57
N ASN A 228 4.80 9.16 6.90
CA ASN A 228 5.43 8.13 6.09
C ASN A 228 4.78 8.03 4.69
N ALA A 229 3.46 8.07 4.63
CA ALA A 229 2.73 8.02 3.36
C ALA A 229 2.96 9.30 2.53
N ARG A 230 3.02 10.49 3.14
CA ARG A 230 3.37 11.74 2.45
C ARG A 230 4.74 11.65 1.80
N GLN A 231 5.72 11.14 2.53
CA GLN A 231 7.08 10.98 2.01
C GLN A 231 7.14 10.06 0.79
N ILE A 232 6.36 8.98 0.79
CA ILE A 232 6.36 7.98 -0.29
C ILE A 232 5.58 8.47 -1.50
N PHE A 233 4.37 9.02 -1.31
CA PHE A 233 3.40 9.22 -2.39
C PHE A 233 3.25 10.68 -2.84
N LEU A 234 3.63 11.66 -1.99
CA LEU A 234 3.49 13.08 -2.29
C LEU A 234 4.85 13.79 -2.46
N ASN A 235 5.98 13.05 -2.36
CA ASN A 235 7.35 13.61 -2.41
C ASN A 235 7.58 14.77 -1.42
N GLU A 236 6.80 14.86 -0.37
CA GLU A 236 7.02 15.83 0.69
C GLU A 236 8.21 15.36 1.53
N LYS A 237 9.39 15.96 1.32
CA LYS A 237 10.55 15.73 2.18
C LYS A 237 10.14 16.11 3.59
N GLY A 238 10.12 15.13 4.49
CA GLY A 238 9.89 15.38 5.91
C GLY A 238 10.83 16.50 6.35
N GLY A 239 10.27 17.59 6.85
CA GLY A 239 11.06 18.70 7.38
C GLY A 239 11.91 18.18 8.53
N CYS A 240 13.18 17.87 8.27
CA CYS A 240 14.19 17.89 9.29
C CYS A 240 14.33 19.34 9.73
N THR A 241 13.67 19.73 10.80
CA THR A 241 14.13 20.85 11.59
C THR A 241 15.50 20.44 12.14
N ASN A 242 16.56 20.91 11.49
CA ASN A 242 17.87 20.96 12.09
C ASN A 242 17.75 21.84 13.35
N ALA A 243 17.63 21.21 14.49
CA ALA A 243 18.00 21.82 15.74
C ALA A 243 19.53 21.78 15.76
N ALA A 244 20.14 22.77 15.11
CA ALA A 244 21.49 23.23 15.42
C ALA A 244 21.29 24.50 16.21
N ASP A 245 21.55 24.40 17.52
CA ASP A 245 22.38 25.31 18.37
C ASP A 245 22.32 24.81 19.82
#